data_d877755b05b5a673c4cb7295f4a3ef48
#
_entry.id   d877755b05b5a673c4cb7295f4a3ef48
#
_cell.length_a   1.000
_cell.length_b   1.000
_cell.length_c   1.000
_cell.angle_alpha   90.00
_cell.angle_beta   90.00
_cell.angle_gamma   90.00
#
_symmetry.space_group_name_H-M   'P 1'
#
loop_
_entity.id
_entity.type
_entity.pdbx_description
1 polymer ?
#
loop_
_entity_poly.entity_id
_entity_poly.type
_entity_poly.pdbx_seq_one_letter_code
_entity_poly.pdbx_strand_id
1 'polypeptide(L)'
;RSKWINDGTNVETVNRELLEVLSTRNAARVSVKPEMGAAEEDKLRAAYRDGLALRAGIAIAKPADGAEKMRGMSQRDIARDILMRAGEKDVLQLNADELFVRAMSSSTYSDLLNATVKLSMSQGYAEVDTTFEAWTVEGTLSDFKTAYRYKLGGAQEPELIPENGEFTHAKLDKEKTAVQLGTDGIAWNYTRQLFINDDLDILAKFPYRFAAAFKRKINRLAYTALAGITYSSANGNLAAKAGVPSTETLSAARQLLRKQKDFSKKYSLNLNAKYLIIPSTYETTAEQLLRSLA
;
A
#
# COMPACT_ATOMS: atom_id res chain seq x y z
N ARG A 1 -2.62 -7.35 -47.98
CA ARG A 1 -1.61 -6.72 -48.86
C ARG A 1 -2.04 -6.74 -50.35
N SER A 2 -2.49 -7.89 -50.86
CA SER A 2 -2.88 -8.03 -52.29
C SER A 2 -4.06 -7.16 -52.71
N LYS A 3 -5.02 -6.84 -51.85
CA LYS A 3 -6.21 -6.04 -52.16
C LYS A 3 -5.86 -4.57 -52.48
N TRP A 4 -4.92 -3.98 -51.76
CA TRP A 4 -4.56 -2.55 -51.93
C TRP A 4 -3.61 -2.26 -53.10
N ILE A 5 -2.90 -3.30 -53.56
CA ILE A 5 -1.97 -3.15 -54.69
C ILE A 5 -2.74 -3.09 -56.05
N ASN A 6 -3.90 -3.74 -56.12
CA ASN A 6 -4.68 -3.82 -57.34
C ASN A 6 -5.62 -2.62 -57.59
N ASP A 7 -6.00 -1.86 -56.53
CA ASP A 7 -7.02 -0.81 -56.64
C ASP A 7 -6.46 0.62 -56.74
N GLY A 8 -5.14 0.80 -56.82
CA GLY A 8 -4.52 2.14 -56.95
C GLY A 8 -4.83 3.10 -55.79
N THR A 9 -5.12 2.56 -54.60
CA THR A 9 -5.56 3.31 -53.42
C THR A 9 -4.42 4.15 -52.86
N ASN A 10 -4.70 5.43 -52.51
CA ASN A 10 -3.72 6.35 -51.93
C ASN A 10 -3.19 5.83 -50.60
N VAL A 11 -1.90 6.05 -50.33
CA VAL A 11 -1.16 5.61 -49.12
C VAL A 11 -1.86 6.05 -47.82
N GLU A 12 -2.50 7.24 -47.83
CA GLU A 12 -3.25 7.74 -46.68
C GLU A 12 -4.50 6.90 -46.34
N THR A 13 -5.21 6.41 -47.38
CA THR A 13 -6.40 5.56 -47.24
C THR A 13 -6.01 4.19 -46.71
N VAL A 14 -4.90 3.65 -47.22
CA VAL A 14 -4.34 2.37 -46.74
C VAL A 14 -3.90 2.44 -45.26
N ASN A 15 -3.25 3.54 -44.90
CA ASN A 15 -2.81 3.75 -43.51
C ASN A 15 -4.01 3.91 -42.55
N ARG A 16 -5.09 4.59 -42.99
CA ARG A 16 -6.30 4.76 -42.19
C ARG A 16 -7.04 3.42 -42.00
N GLU A 17 -7.19 2.63 -43.05
CA GLU A 17 -7.78 1.29 -42.96
C GLU A 17 -6.93 0.34 -42.13
N LEU A 18 -5.60 0.42 -42.21
CA LEU A 18 -4.67 -0.35 -41.39
C LEU A 18 -4.77 0.02 -39.91
N LEU A 19 -4.87 1.30 -39.59
CA LEU A 19 -5.09 1.81 -38.23
C LEU A 19 -6.45 1.37 -37.69
N GLU A 20 -7.49 1.37 -38.50
CA GLU A 20 -8.83 0.89 -38.12
C GLU A 20 -8.85 -0.62 -37.87
N VAL A 21 -8.21 -1.41 -38.72
CA VAL A 21 -8.06 -2.86 -38.53
C VAL A 21 -7.18 -3.19 -37.32
N LEU A 22 -6.11 -2.40 -37.07
CA LEU A 22 -5.27 -2.57 -35.88
C LEU A 22 -5.98 -2.13 -34.60
N SER A 23 -6.79 -1.08 -34.64
CA SER A 23 -7.56 -0.62 -33.48
C SER A 23 -8.68 -1.62 -33.13
N THR A 24 -9.41 -2.14 -34.14
CA THR A 24 -10.41 -3.20 -33.94
C THR A 24 -9.77 -4.51 -33.45
N ARG A 25 -8.60 -4.85 -33.95
CA ARG A 25 -7.86 -6.04 -33.50
C ARG A 25 -7.31 -5.88 -32.08
N ASN A 26 -6.88 -4.68 -31.70
CA ASN A 26 -6.46 -4.38 -30.32
C ASN A 26 -7.67 -4.24 -29.37
N ALA A 27 -8.78 -3.65 -29.81
CA ALA A 27 -10.03 -3.62 -29.06
C ALA A 27 -10.59 -5.03 -28.83
N ALA A 28 -10.53 -5.92 -29.83
CA ALA A 28 -10.90 -7.32 -29.69
C ALA A 28 -9.96 -8.09 -28.73
N ARG A 29 -8.69 -7.70 -28.62
CA ARG A 29 -7.76 -8.26 -27.63
C ARG A 29 -7.98 -7.72 -26.21
N VAL A 30 -8.48 -6.50 -26.07
CA VAL A 30 -8.76 -5.89 -24.76
C VAL A 30 -10.14 -6.27 -24.23
N SER A 31 -11.07 -6.71 -25.10
CA SER A 31 -12.41 -7.14 -24.68
C SER A 31 -12.55 -8.64 -24.38
N VAL A 32 -11.49 -9.42 -24.47
CA VAL A 32 -11.46 -10.74 -23.84
C VAL A 32 -11.28 -10.51 -22.33
N LYS A 33 -12.38 -10.22 -21.63
CA LYS A 33 -12.47 -10.61 -20.23
C LYS A 33 -12.03 -12.06 -20.19
N PRO A 34 -11.05 -12.45 -19.37
CA PRO A 34 -10.71 -13.85 -19.17
C PRO A 34 -11.78 -14.52 -18.29
N GLU A 35 -13.02 -14.55 -18.78
CA GLU A 35 -14.03 -15.52 -18.39
C GLU A 35 -13.91 -16.81 -19.21
N MET A 36 -12.99 -16.86 -20.16
CA MET A 36 -12.52 -18.13 -20.72
C MET A 36 -11.75 -18.85 -19.63
N GLY A 37 -12.49 -19.65 -18.90
CA GLY A 37 -12.12 -20.67 -17.97
C GLY A 37 -10.70 -20.57 -17.42
N ALA A 38 -10.54 -20.02 -16.22
CA ALA A 38 -9.39 -20.39 -15.40
C ALA A 38 -9.21 -21.90 -15.61
N ALA A 39 -8.01 -22.33 -16.00
CA ALA A 39 -7.75 -23.73 -16.23
C ALA A 39 -8.28 -24.50 -15.02
N GLU A 40 -8.80 -25.68 -15.20
CA GLU A 40 -9.41 -26.46 -14.10
C GLU A 40 -8.45 -26.59 -12.92
N GLU A 41 -7.15 -26.58 -13.21
CA GLU A 41 -6.06 -26.51 -12.23
C GLU A 41 -6.05 -25.23 -11.40
N ASP A 42 -6.32 -24.07 -12.00
CA ASP A 42 -6.32 -22.80 -11.26
C ASP A 42 -7.54 -22.69 -10.34
N LYS A 43 -8.69 -23.24 -10.76
CA LYS A 43 -9.88 -23.35 -9.91
C LYS A 43 -9.63 -24.27 -8.74
N LEU A 44 -8.96 -25.39 -8.99
CA LEU A 44 -8.61 -26.35 -7.96
C LEU A 44 -7.59 -25.75 -6.97
N ARG A 45 -6.57 -25.04 -7.45
CA ARG A 45 -5.60 -24.31 -6.60
C ARG A 45 -6.30 -23.27 -5.73
N ALA A 46 -7.26 -22.53 -6.30
CA ALA A 46 -8.06 -21.59 -5.54
C ALA A 46 -8.92 -22.29 -4.48
N ALA A 47 -9.51 -23.44 -4.79
CA ALA A 47 -10.29 -24.23 -3.84
C ALA A 47 -9.41 -24.77 -2.69
N TYR A 48 -8.20 -25.25 -2.94
CA TYR A 48 -7.25 -25.66 -1.89
C TYR A 48 -6.82 -24.50 -1.01
N ARG A 49 -6.47 -23.35 -1.61
CA ARG A 49 -6.10 -22.14 -0.88
C ARG A 49 -7.22 -21.72 0.08
N ASP A 50 -8.41 -21.61 -0.44
CA ASP A 50 -9.57 -21.15 0.33
C ASP A 50 -10.00 -22.19 1.36
N GLY A 51 -9.92 -23.48 1.02
CA GLY A 51 -10.16 -24.58 1.95
C GLY A 51 -9.19 -24.58 3.13
N LEU A 52 -7.89 -24.43 2.86
CA LEU A 52 -6.86 -24.29 3.92
C LEU A 52 -7.09 -23.03 4.77
N ALA A 53 -7.42 -21.91 4.14
CA ALA A 53 -7.67 -20.66 4.83
C ALA A 53 -8.92 -20.74 5.74
N LEU A 54 -10.02 -21.31 5.25
CA LEU A 54 -11.24 -21.54 6.04
C LEU A 54 -10.97 -22.46 7.23
N ARG A 55 -10.18 -23.53 7.02
CA ARG A 55 -9.80 -24.44 8.10
C ARG A 55 -8.91 -23.76 9.13
N ALA A 56 -8.03 -22.87 8.71
CA ALA A 56 -7.18 -22.03 9.56
C ALA A 56 -7.95 -20.90 10.27
N GLY A 57 -9.27 -20.79 10.07
CA GLY A 57 -10.09 -19.76 10.68
C GLY A 57 -9.98 -18.39 10.02
N ILE A 58 -9.42 -18.32 8.81
CA ILE A 58 -9.34 -17.08 8.03
C ILE A 58 -10.68 -16.83 7.33
N ALA A 59 -11.33 -15.71 7.61
CA ALA A 59 -12.61 -15.37 6.99
C ALA A 59 -12.42 -15.02 5.50
N ILE A 60 -13.20 -15.64 4.63
CA ILE A 60 -13.21 -15.33 3.19
C ILE A 60 -14.64 -14.94 2.81
N ALA A 61 -14.80 -13.73 2.27
CA ALA A 61 -16.12 -13.23 1.90
C ALA A 61 -16.77 -14.04 0.76
N LYS A 62 -15.98 -14.54 -0.18
CA LYS A 62 -16.45 -15.34 -1.31
C LYS A 62 -15.44 -16.46 -1.60
N PRO A 63 -15.60 -17.64 -0.96
CA PRO A 63 -14.73 -18.79 -1.19
C PRO A 63 -14.87 -19.31 -2.62
N ALA A 64 -13.80 -19.89 -3.15
CA ALA A 64 -13.81 -20.55 -4.44
C ALA A 64 -14.70 -21.81 -4.41
N ASP A 65 -15.26 -22.15 -5.58
CA ASP A 65 -16.08 -23.35 -5.72
C ASP A 65 -15.29 -24.61 -5.32
N GLY A 66 -15.85 -25.42 -4.42
CA GLY A 66 -15.19 -26.61 -3.87
C GLY A 66 -14.34 -26.39 -2.63
N ALA A 67 -14.13 -25.15 -2.17
CA ALA A 67 -13.32 -24.84 -0.97
C ALA A 67 -13.83 -25.54 0.29
N GLU A 68 -15.15 -25.64 0.48
CA GLU A 68 -15.75 -26.36 1.61
C GLU A 68 -15.40 -27.86 1.64
N LYS A 69 -15.28 -28.50 0.48
CA LYS A 69 -14.82 -29.90 0.40
C LYS A 69 -13.36 -30.03 0.81
N MET A 70 -12.53 -29.07 0.39
CA MET A 70 -11.09 -29.04 0.68
C MET A 70 -10.80 -28.67 2.14
N ARG A 71 -11.72 -27.99 2.83
CA ARG A 71 -11.61 -27.63 4.25
C ARG A 71 -11.39 -28.85 5.16
N GLY A 72 -11.95 -30.01 4.83
CA GLY A 72 -11.80 -31.25 5.58
C GLY A 72 -10.45 -31.98 5.36
N MET A 73 -9.68 -31.59 4.34
CA MET A 73 -8.42 -32.25 4.00
C MET A 73 -7.28 -31.77 4.89
N SER A 74 -6.42 -32.72 5.32
CA SER A 74 -5.18 -32.38 6.02
C SER A 74 -4.16 -31.78 5.05
N GLN A 75 -3.17 -31.06 5.56
CA GLN A 75 -2.05 -30.55 4.74
C GLN A 75 -1.34 -31.67 3.99
N ARG A 76 -1.22 -32.83 4.61
CA ARG A 76 -0.64 -34.04 3.99
C ARG A 76 -1.48 -34.57 2.83
N ASP A 77 -2.80 -34.57 2.97
CA ASP A 77 -3.70 -35.05 1.91
C ASP A 77 -3.71 -34.10 0.72
N ILE A 78 -3.68 -32.77 0.98
CA ILE A 78 -3.55 -31.76 -0.07
C ILE A 78 -2.20 -31.90 -0.80
N ALA A 79 -1.12 -32.10 -0.03
CA ALA A 79 0.21 -32.31 -0.62
C ALA A 79 0.25 -33.55 -1.51
N ARG A 80 -0.36 -34.66 -1.05
CA ARG A 80 -0.47 -35.91 -1.84
C ARG A 80 -1.26 -35.71 -3.12
N ASP A 81 -2.40 -35.06 -3.03
CA ASP A 81 -3.25 -34.82 -4.21
C ASP A 81 -2.55 -33.93 -5.24
N ILE A 82 -1.85 -32.89 -4.80
CA ILE A 82 -1.06 -32.01 -5.67
C ILE A 82 0.06 -32.79 -6.37
N LEU A 83 0.81 -33.62 -5.63
CA LEU A 83 1.90 -34.40 -6.21
C LEU A 83 1.41 -35.49 -7.16
N MET A 84 0.30 -36.17 -6.83
CA MET A 84 -0.33 -37.14 -7.74
C MET A 84 -0.80 -36.50 -9.05
N ARG A 85 -1.38 -35.30 -8.99
CA ARG A 85 -1.78 -34.54 -10.18
C ARG A 85 -0.59 -34.03 -10.99
N ALA A 86 0.53 -33.73 -10.33
CA ALA A 86 1.79 -33.43 -11.00
C ALA A 86 2.42 -34.64 -11.70
N GLY A 87 1.83 -35.85 -11.57
CA GLY A 87 2.30 -37.06 -12.21
C GLY A 87 3.41 -37.80 -11.44
N GLU A 88 3.65 -37.45 -10.19
CA GLU A 88 4.61 -38.18 -9.35
C GLU A 88 4.09 -39.58 -9.03
N LYS A 89 5.00 -40.55 -9.08
CA LYS A 89 4.71 -41.95 -8.77
C LYS A 89 4.97 -42.23 -7.29
N ASP A 90 4.30 -43.25 -6.76
CA ASP A 90 4.51 -43.76 -5.39
C ASP A 90 4.19 -42.81 -4.26
N VAL A 91 3.47 -41.71 -4.52
CA VAL A 91 3.13 -40.67 -3.53
C VAL A 91 2.39 -41.24 -2.30
N LEU A 92 1.59 -42.29 -2.49
CA LEU A 92 0.83 -42.92 -1.41
C LEU A 92 1.71 -43.72 -0.44
N GLN A 93 2.89 -44.16 -0.89
CA GLN A 93 3.83 -44.95 -0.08
C GLN A 93 4.83 -44.07 0.67
N LEU A 94 4.88 -42.78 0.35
CA LEU A 94 5.81 -41.84 0.99
C LEU A 94 5.50 -41.70 2.48
N ASN A 95 6.55 -41.74 3.28
CA ASN A 95 6.44 -41.34 4.68
C ASN A 95 6.24 -39.82 4.82
N ALA A 96 5.90 -39.35 6.01
CA ALA A 96 5.58 -37.93 6.23
C ALA A 96 6.76 -36.98 5.93
N ASP A 97 7.99 -37.44 6.14
CA ASP A 97 9.21 -36.67 5.93
C ASP A 97 9.53 -36.52 4.44
N GLU A 98 9.44 -37.62 3.70
CA GLU A 98 9.63 -37.63 2.24
C GLU A 98 8.56 -36.82 1.53
N LEU A 99 7.30 -36.96 2.00
CA LEU A 99 6.19 -36.18 1.49
C LEU A 99 6.41 -34.69 1.70
N PHE A 100 6.90 -34.26 2.88
CA PHE A 100 7.23 -32.87 3.14
C PHE A 100 8.30 -32.34 2.19
N VAL A 101 9.40 -33.06 2.03
CA VAL A 101 10.49 -32.65 1.14
C VAL A 101 10.01 -32.49 -0.30
N ARG A 102 9.27 -33.45 -0.82
CA ARG A 102 8.71 -33.40 -2.18
C ARG A 102 7.66 -32.30 -2.34
N ALA A 103 6.76 -32.17 -1.38
CA ALA A 103 5.75 -31.10 -1.41
C ALA A 103 6.40 -29.72 -1.42
N MET A 104 7.40 -29.47 -0.57
CA MET A 104 8.11 -28.19 -0.51
C MET A 104 8.99 -27.91 -1.72
N SER A 105 9.46 -28.94 -2.42
CA SER A 105 10.16 -28.80 -3.71
C SER A 105 9.20 -28.53 -4.88
N SER A 106 7.92 -28.82 -4.71
CA SER A 106 6.88 -28.50 -5.70
C SER A 106 6.50 -27.01 -5.63
N SER A 107 6.60 -26.31 -6.76
CA SER A 107 6.18 -24.90 -6.86
C SER A 107 4.71 -24.71 -6.50
N THR A 108 3.85 -25.64 -6.93
CA THR A 108 2.39 -25.57 -6.71
C THR A 108 2.03 -25.59 -5.24
N TYR A 109 2.64 -26.46 -4.43
CA TYR A 109 2.36 -26.53 -3.00
C TYR A 109 2.96 -25.32 -2.25
N SER A 110 4.16 -24.92 -2.61
CA SER A 110 4.82 -23.71 -2.04
C SER A 110 4.02 -22.45 -2.34
N ASP A 111 3.52 -22.31 -3.56
CA ASP A 111 2.68 -21.16 -3.96
C ASP A 111 1.33 -21.15 -3.22
N LEU A 112 0.74 -22.32 -2.97
CA LEU A 112 -0.48 -22.47 -2.19
C LEU A 112 -0.27 -21.97 -0.75
N LEU A 113 0.79 -22.39 -0.08
CA LEU A 113 1.12 -21.92 1.25
C LEU A 113 1.37 -20.40 1.28
N ASN A 114 2.14 -19.89 0.31
CA ASN A 114 2.40 -18.47 0.18
C ASN A 114 1.10 -17.66 -0.04
N ALA A 115 0.17 -18.17 -0.83
CA ALA A 115 -1.12 -17.52 -1.06
C ALA A 115 -1.98 -17.49 0.21
N THR A 116 -1.98 -18.57 0.99
CA THR A 116 -2.70 -18.64 2.28
C THR A 116 -2.09 -17.67 3.30
N VAL A 117 -0.75 -17.60 3.38
CA VAL A 117 -0.02 -16.64 4.22
C VAL A 117 -0.36 -15.20 3.84
N LYS A 118 -0.34 -14.88 2.54
CA LYS A 118 -0.70 -13.53 2.05
C LYS A 118 -2.12 -13.13 2.42
N LEU A 119 -3.07 -14.07 2.36
CA LEU A 119 -4.46 -13.82 2.75
C LEU A 119 -4.56 -13.47 4.25
N SER A 120 -3.90 -14.26 5.10
CA SER A 120 -3.80 -13.99 6.54
C SER A 120 -3.15 -12.64 6.84
N MET A 121 -2.04 -12.31 6.16
CA MET A 121 -1.37 -11.01 6.29
C MET A 121 -2.28 -9.85 5.88
N SER A 122 -3.04 -9.99 4.80
CA SER A 122 -3.97 -8.96 4.34
C SER A 122 -5.03 -8.63 5.40
N GLN A 123 -5.56 -9.66 6.07
CA GLN A 123 -6.53 -9.46 7.16
C GLN A 123 -5.88 -8.80 8.37
N GLY A 124 -4.72 -9.26 8.80
CA GLY A 124 -4.00 -8.66 9.92
C GLY A 124 -3.59 -7.20 9.68
N TYR A 125 -3.31 -6.85 8.43
CA TYR A 125 -3.05 -5.47 8.05
C TYR A 125 -4.32 -4.61 8.07
N ALA A 126 -5.45 -5.14 7.62
CA ALA A 126 -6.72 -4.43 7.56
C ALA A 126 -7.32 -4.16 8.96
N GLU A 127 -7.07 -5.04 9.95
CA GLU A 127 -7.64 -4.91 11.29
C GLU A 127 -7.05 -3.76 12.11
N VAL A 128 -5.81 -3.36 11.83
CA VAL A 128 -5.18 -2.30 12.62
C VAL A 128 -5.64 -0.94 12.12
N ASP A 129 -6.41 -0.25 12.94
CA ASP A 129 -6.75 1.14 12.70
C ASP A 129 -5.55 2.05 12.91
N THR A 130 -5.34 2.94 11.96
CA THR A 130 -4.26 3.92 11.98
C THR A 130 -4.81 5.31 11.75
N THR A 131 -4.27 6.28 12.47
CA THR A 131 -4.73 7.67 12.43
C THR A 131 -3.82 8.57 11.60
N PHE A 132 -2.63 8.09 11.22
CA PHE A 132 -1.68 8.90 10.45
C PHE A 132 -2.14 9.18 9.02
N GLU A 133 -2.93 8.29 8.42
CA GLU A 133 -3.44 8.40 7.05
C GLU A 133 -4.29 9.66 6.83
N ALA A 134 -4.99 10.11 7.90
CA ALA A 134 -5.82 11.30 7.83
C ALA A 134 -5.04 12.60 7.57
N TRP A 135 -3.80 12.71 8.06
CA TRP A 135 -2.99 13.94 7.99
C TRP A 135 -1.71 13.81 7.17
N THR A 136 -1.40 12.62 6.67
CA THR A 136 -0.27 12.38 5.77
C THR A 136 -0.75 12.22 4.33
N VAL A 137 0.16 12.41 3.39
CA VAL A 137 -0.09 12.20 1.95
C VAL A 137 0.78 11.05 1.48
N GLU A 138 0.17 10.09 0.81
CA GLU A 138 0.88 9.00 0.19
C GLU A 138 1.74 9.50 -0.97
N GLY A 139 2.97 8.99 -1.06
CA GLY A 139 3.90 9.30 -2.12
C GLY A 139 4.63 8.04 -2.57
N THR A 140 4.99 8.00 -3.85
CA THR A 140 5.72 6.88 -4.45
C THR A 140 7.15 7.28 -4.79
N LEU A 141 8.08 6.35 -4.64
CA LEU A 141 9.46 6.45 -5.10
C LEU A 141 9.75 5.22 -5.96
N SER A 142 10.44 5.41 -7.07
CA SER A 142 10.73 4.36 -8.05
C SER A 142 11.95 3.51 -7.68
N ASP A 143 12.86 4.05 -6.87
CA ASP A 143 14.11 3.40 -6.50
C ASP A 143 14.51 3.68 -5.04
N PHE A 144 15.58 3.02 -4.59
CA PHE A 144 16.14 3.17 -3.25
C PHE A 144 17.18 4.30 -3.15
N LYS A 145 17.40 5.06 -4.21
CA LYS A 145 18.31 6.20 -4.19
C LYS A 145 17.66 7.35 -3.42
N THR A 146 18.50 8.23 -2.90
CA THR A 146 18.03 9.45 -2.24
C THR A 146 17.35 10.37 -3.26
N ALA A 147 16.04 10.52 -3.14
CA ALA A 147 15.27 11.48 -3.92
C ALA A 147 15.15 12.81 -3.15
N TYR A 148 15.13 13.92 -3.87
CA TYR A 148 14.97 15.24 -3.26
C TYR A 148 13.59 15.81 -3.60
N ARG A 149 12.87 16.22 -2.56
CA ARG A 149 11.63 16.99 -2.71
C ARG A 149 11.95 18.45 -2.48
N TYR A 150 11.56 19.29 -3.43
CA TYR A 150 11.79 20.73 -3.38
C TYR A 150 10.54 21.46 -2.92
N LYS A 151 10.70 22.34 -1.96
CA LYS A 151 9.71 23.36 -1.60
C LYS A 151 10.14 24.66 -2.23
N LEU A 152 9.25 25.30 -2.95
CA LEU A 152 9.47 26.61 -3.53
C LEU A 152 8.95 27.68 -2.56
N GLY A 153 9.74 28.73 -2.34
CA GLY A 153 9.31 29.89 -1.58
C GLY A 153 8.37 30.79 -2.34
N GLY A 154 7.85 31.81 -1.67
CA GLY A 154 7.10 32.87 -2.32
C GLY A 154 7.93 33.58 -3.37
N ALA A 155 7.30 33.95 -4.48
CA ALA A 155 7.93 34.82 -5.46
C ALA A 155 8.14 36.23 -4.86
N GLN A 156 9.19 36.89 -5.29
CA GLN A 156 9.40 38.29 -4.94
C GLN A 156 8.25 39.15 -5.45
N GLU A 157 7.77 40.08 -4.64
CA GLU A 157 6.76 41.05 -5.06
C GLU A 157 7.30 41.93 -6.18
N PRO A 158 6.47 42.26 -7.19
CA PRO A 158 6.86 43.21 -8.22
C PRO A 158 7.15 44.58 -7.61
N GLU A 159 8.24 45.19 -8.01
CA GLU A 159 8.61 46.53 -7.62
C GLU A 159 8.16 47.55 -8.67
N LEU A 160 7.82 48.76 -8.25
CA LEU A 160 7.48 49.85 -9.17
C LEU A 160 8.73 50.26 -9.95
N ILE A 161 8.69 50.11 -11.25
CA ILE A 161 9.81 50.46 -12.12
C ILE A 161 9.54 51.85 -12.68
N PRO A 162 10.45 52.83 -12.50
CA PRO A 162 10.33 54.14 -13.07
C PRO A 162 10.49 54.06 -14.62
N GLU A 163 10.03 55.07 -15.30
CA GLU A 163 10.18 55.20 -16.76
C GLU A 163 11.67 55.07 -17.15
N ASN A 164 12.04 54.13 -18.02
CA ASN A 164 13.40 53.71 -18.37
C ASN A 164 14.21 52.96 -17.24
N GLY A 165 13.55 52.45 -16.20
CA GLY A 165 14.19 51.59 -15.19
C GLY A 165 14.44 50.16 -15.68
N GLU A 166 15.49 49.50 -15.13
CA GLU A 166 15.76 48.10 -15.40
C GLU A 166 14.83 47.19 -14.58
N PHE A 167 14.41 46.08 -15.19
CA PHE A 167 13.66 45.05 -14.49
C PHE A 167 14.55 44.23 -13.61
N THR A 168 14.17 44.11 -12.33
CA THR A 168 14.87 43.24 -11.37
C THR A 168 14.51 41.78 -11.65
N HIS A 169 15.53 40.93 -11.79
CA HIS A 169 15.34 39.50 -11.96
C HIS A 169 14.88 38.88 -10.64
N ALA A 170 13.70 38.25 -10.63
CA ALA A 170 13.20 37.54 -9.48
C ALA A 170 14.07 36.32 -9.16
N LYS A 171 14.44 36.19 -7.89
CA LYS A 171 15.12 34.99 -7.35
C LYS A 171 14.09 34.13 -6.65
N LEU A 172 14.03 32.85 -7.02
CA LEU A 172 13.17 31.88 -6.37
C LEU A 172 14.01 31.05 -5.39
N ASP A 173 13.75 31.24 -4.11
CA ASP A 173 14.38 30.44 -3.07
C ASP A 173 13.76 29.05 -3.04
N LYS A 174 14.61 28.04 -2.83
CA LYS A 174 14.17 26.63 -2.77
C LYS A 174 14.83 25.91 -1.59
N GLU A 175 14.03 25.17 -0.86
CA GLU A 175 14.48 24.23 0.16
C GLU A 175 14.36 22.80 -0.37
N LYS A 176 15.36 21.97 -0.12
CA LYS A 176 15.33 20.55 -0.51
C LYS A 176 15.25 19.65 0.72
N THR A 177 14.37 18.68 0.69
CA THR A 177 14.28 17.64 1.70
C THR A 177 14.63 16.30 1.06
N ALA A 178 15.59 15.58 1.64
CA ALA A 178 15.97 14.25 1.19
C ALA A 178 14.96 13.22 1.68
N VAL A 179 14.54 12.34 0.78
CA VAL A 179 13.65 11.21 1.08
C VAL A 179 14.26 9.95 0.49
N GLN A 180 14.30 8.88 1.25
CA GLN A 180 14.85 7.60 0.82
C GLN A 180 13.97 6.45 1.30
N LEU A 181 13.84 5.42 0.44
CA LEU A 181 13.17 4.17 0.81
C LEU A 181 14.09 3.32 1.70
N GLY A 182 13.51 2.76 2.76
CA GLY A 182 14.10 1.71 3.56
C GLY A 182 13.35 0.39 3.36
N THR A 183 14.02 -0.74 3.62
CA THR A 183 13.40 -2.06 3.60
C THR A 183 13.36 -2.62 5.00
N ASP A 184 12.16 -2.94 5.46
CA ASP A 184 11.94 -3.63 6.73
C ASP A 184 11.36 -5.01 6.45
N GLY A 185 11.87 -6.03 7.12
CA GLY A 185 11.42 -7.40 6.93
C GLY A 185 11.55 -8.24 8.20
N ILE A 186 10.72 -9.27 8.29
CA ILE A 186 10.81 -10.33 9.28
C ILE A 186 10.79 -11.65 8.52
N ALA A 187 11.75 -12.53 8.81
CA ALA A 187 11.77 -13.88 8.27
C ALA A 187 11.07 -14.84 9.24
N TRP A 188 10.28 -15.74 8.67
CA TRP A 188 9.66 -16.84 9.39
C TRP A 188 9.79 -18.11 8.57
N ASN A 189 10.09 -19.22 9.25
CA ASN A 189 10.31 -20.51 8.60
C ASN A 189 9.14 -21.47 8.88
N TYR A 190 8.61 -22.06 7.81
CA TYR A 190 7.66 -23.16 7.91
C TYR A 190 8.43 -24.46 8.14
N THR A 191 8.22 -25.10 9.30
CA THR A 191 8.99 -26.27 9.71
C THR A 191 8.28 -27.58 9.35
N ARG A 192 9.07 -28.66 9.20
CA ARG A 192 8.56 -30.02 9.02
C ARG A 192 7.56 -30.42 10.11
N GLN A 193 7.79 -30.02 11.35
CA GLN A 193 6.89 -30.36 12.46
C GLN A 193 5.49 -29.75 12.28
N LEU A 194 5.41 -28.51 11.79
CA LEU A 194 4.13 -27.86 11.49
C LEU A 194 3.34 -28.61 10.41
N PHE A 195 4.04 -29.13 9.39
CA PHE A 195 3.43 -29.95 8.36
C PHE A 195 2.94 -31.31 8.89
N ILE A 196 3.77 -32.01 9.67
CA ILE A 196 3.44 -33.33 10.22
C ILE A 196 2.30 -33.25 11.23
N ASN A 197 2.31 -32.23 12.10
CA ASN A 197 1.28 -32.02 13.11
C ASN A 197 -0.01 -31.40 12.54
N ASP A 198 0.00 -31.00 11.27
CA ASP A 198 -1.12 -30.32 10.61
C ASP A 198 -1.57 -29.05 11.36
N ASP A 199 -0.58 -28.30 11.88
CA ASP A 199 -0.81 -27.12 12.71
C ASP A 199 -1.06 -25.88 11.84
N LEU A 200 -2.32 -25.68 11.47
CA LEU A 200 -2.76 -24.55 10.67
C LEU A 200 -2.90 -23.24 11.46
N ASP A 201 -3.07 -23.34 12.77
CA ASP A 201 -3.21 -22.18 13.65
C ASP A 201 -1.98 -21.28 13.56
N ILE A 202 -0.79 -21.88 13.50
CA ILE A 202 0.46 -21.16 13.37
C ILE A 202 0.57 -20.53 11.99
N LEU A 203 0.18 -21.25 10.94
CA LEU A 203 0.21 -20.75 9.55
C LEU A 203 -0.71 -19.53 9.34
N ALA A 204 -1.81 -19.44 10.07
CA ALA A 204 -2.74 -18.32 10.00
C ALA A 204 -2.38 -17.19 10.96
N LYS A 205 -2.13 -17.50 12.24
CA LYS A 205 -1.99 -16.50 13.30
C LYS A 205 -0.67 -15.73 13.26
N PHE A 206 0.44 -16.36 12.85
CA PHE A 206 1.72 -15.66 12.79
C PHE A 206 1.77 -14.58 11.71
N PRO A 207 1.46 -14.87 10.44
CA PRO A 207 1.46 -13.85 9.40
C PRO A 207 0.51 -12.68 9.69
N TYR A 208 -0.66 -12.98 10.25
CA TYR A 208 -1.63 -11.99 10.70
C TYR A 208 -1.01 -11.02 11.73
N ARG A 209 -0.37 -11.56 12.79
CA ARG A 209 0.28 -10.74 13.82
C ARG A 209 1.45 -9.93 13.28
N PHE A 210 2.22 -10.47 12.34
CA PHE A 210 3.31 -9.74 11.70
C PHE A 210 2.77 -8.58 10.86
N ALA A 211 1.75 -8.78 10.08
CA ALA A 211 1.13 -7.73 9.29
C ALA A 211 0.58 -6.59 10.18
N ALA A 212 -0.08 -6.93 11.27
CA ALA A 212 -0.50 -5.97 12.28
C ALA A 212 0.69 -5.21 12.91
N ALA A 213 1.81 -5.91 13.17
CA ALA A 213 3.01 -5.27 13.69
C ALA A 213 3.65 -4.32 12.68
N PHE A 214 3.67 -4.66 11.39
CA PHE A 214 4.13 -3.77 10.32
C PHE A 214 3.28 -2.49 10.25
N LYS A 215 1.96 -2.61 10.25
CA LYS A 215 1.09 -1.43 10.20
C LYS A 215 1.28 -0.52 11.43
N ARG A 216 1.42 -1.10 12.63
CA ARG A 216 1.77 -0.34 13.84
C ARG A 216 3.14 0.33 13.75
N LYS A 217 4.13 -0.33 13.11
CA LYS A 217 5.44 0.27 12.86
C LYS A 217 5.34 1.50 11.96
N ILE A 218 4.58 1.42 10.86
CA ILE A 218 4.35 2.55 9.95
C ILE A 218 3.69 3.71 10.71
N ASN A 219 2.64 3.43 11.49
CA ASN A 219 1.99 4.43 12.34
C ASN A 219 2.99 5.10 13.29
N ARG A 220 3.82 4.31 13.99
CA ARG A 220 4.85 4.82 14.89
C ARG A 220 5.87 5.68 14.15
N LEU A 221 6.33 5.29 12.95
CA LEU A 221 7.28 6.07 12.15
C LEU A 221 6.70 7.43 11.78
N ALA A 222 5.44 7.52 11.39
CA ALA A 222 4.78 8.78 11.08
C ALA A 222 4.75 9.72 12.29
N TYR A 223 4.38 9.21 13.47
CA TYR A 223 4.39 10.01 14.70
C TYR A 223 5.80 10.34 15.19
N THR A 224 6.77 9.46 14.98
CA THR A 224 8.19 9.74 15.30
C THR A 224 8.71 10.88 14.42
N ALA A 225 8.36 10.89 13.14
CA ALA A 225 8.74 11.99 12.25
C ALA A 225 8.10 13.33 12.70
N LEU A 226 6.83 13.30 13.13
CA LEU A 226 6.17 14.48 13.69
C LEU A 226 6.84 14.94 14.99
N ALA A 227 7.16 14.03 15.91
CA ALA A 227 7.84 14.33 17.17
C ALA A 227 9.29 14.81 16.97
N GLY A 228 9.93 14.41 15.88
CA GLY A 228 11.29 14.83 15.51
C GLY A 228 11.39 16.25 14.98
N ILE A 229 10.27 16.94 14.76
CA ILE A 229 10.28 18.35 14.36
C ILE A 229 10.78 19.20 15.52
N THR A 230 11.70 20.12 15.23
CA THR A 230 12.16 21.09 16.23
C THR A 230 11.10 22.15 16.48
N TYR A 231 10.41 22.03 17.62
CA TYR A 231 9.44 23.01 18.07
C TYR A 231 10.14 24.13 18.85
N SER A 232 10.00 25.37 18.40
CA SER A 232 10.55 26.54 19.06
C SER A 232 9.74 27.79 18.73
N SER A 233 9.77 28.77 19.62
CA SER A 233 9.18 30.08 19.37
C SER A 233 9.87 30.81 18.22
N ALA A 234 11.18 30.58 18.04
CA ALA A 234 11.97 31.16 16.94
C ALA A 234 11.50 30.63 15.55
N ASN A 235 11.05 29.38 15.49
CA ASN A 235 10.48 28.80 14.28
C ASN A 235 8.98 29.14 14.10
N GLY A 236 8.36 29.79 15.09
CA GLY A 236 6.95 30.14 15.06
C GLY A 236 6.01 28.94 15.12
N ASN A 237 6.49 27.77 15.54
CA ASN A 237 5.73 26.51 15.59
C ASN A 237 5.48 26.00 17.02
N LEU A 238 5.83 26.79 18.03
CA LEU A 238 5.56 26.51 19.44
C LEU A 238 4.77 27.67 20.06
N ALA A 239 3.58 27.36 20.59
CA ALA A 239 2.76 28.35 21.29
C ALA A 239 3.36 28.68 22.67
N ALA A 240 3.31 29.95 23.06
CA ALA A 240 3.77 30.38 24.36
C ALA A 240 2.98 29.76 25.51
N LYS A 241 1.68 29.51 25.31
CA LYS A 241 0.80 28.77 26.23
C LYS A 241 0.71 27.33 25.78
N ALA A 242 1.50 26.44 26.36
CA ALA A 242 1.36 25.02 26.23
C ALA A 242 0.47 24.49 27.38
N GLY A 243 -0.34 23.47 27.12
CA GLY A 243 -1.17 22.87 28.15
C GLY A 243 -2.35 22.08 27.61
N VAL A 244 -3.31 21.82 28.49
CA VAL A 244 -4.56 21.10 28.16
C VAL A 244 -5.32 21.84 27.05
N PRO A 245 -5.94 21.14 26.11
CA PRO A 245 -6.79 21.76 25.09
C PRO A 245 -7.86 22.66 25.71
N SER A 246 -7.85 23.93 25.34
CA SER A 246 -8.81 24.96 25.75
C SER A 246 -9.05 25.92 24.60
N THR A 247 -10.09 26.75 24.70
CA THR A 247 -10.37 27.79 23.70
C THR A 247 -9.17 28.72 23.50
N GLU A 248 -8.46 29.07 24.58
CA GLU A 248 -7.28 29.94 24.53
C GLU A 248 -6.10 29.26 23.83
N THR A 249 -5.77 28.00 24.20
CA THR A 249 -4.65 27.27 23.60
C THR A 249 -4.91 26.97 22.13
N LEU A 250 -6.14 26.64 21.77
CA LEU A 250 -6.53 26.40 20.39
C LEU A 250 -6.48 27.69 19.54
N SER A 251 -6.94 28.82 20.12
CA SER A 251 -6.87 30.12 19.45
C SER A 251 -5.41 30.55 19.23
N ALA A 252 -4.55 30.38 20.24
CA ALA A 252 -3.12 30.66 20.12
C ALA A 252 -2.44 29.81 19.02
N ALA A 253 -2.76 28.52 18.97
CA ALA A 253 -2.24 27.61 17.93
C ALA A 253 -2.69 28.00 16.52
N ARG A 254 -3.98 28.35 16.35
CA ARG A 254 -4.52 28.86 15.06
C ARG A 254 -3.87 30.15 14.64
N GLN A 255 -3.61 31.06 15.59
CA GLN A 255 -2.92 32.31 15.30
C GLN A 255 -1.47 32.08 14.83
N LEU A 256 -0.75 31.14 15.44
CA LEU A 256 0.60 30.76 15.00
C LEU A 256 0.61 30.19 13.60
N LEU A 257 -0.33 29.29 13.27
CA LEU A 257 -0.44 28.74 11.91
C LEU A 257 -0.69 29.80 10.87
N ARG A 258 -1.55 30.79 11.16
CA ARG A 258 -1.82 31.91 10.24
C ARG A 258 -0.63 32.83 10.07
N LYS A 259 0.14 33.06 11.14
CA LYS A 259 1.35 33.88 11.14
C LYS A 259 2.60 33.15 10.65
N GLN A 260 2.48 31.82 10.38
CA GLN A 260 3.62 31.05 9.88
C GLN A 260 4.14 31.67 8.60
N LYS A 261 5.43 31.89 8.55
CA LYS A 261 6.12 32.45 7.39
C LYS A 261 6.68 31.32 6.53
N ASP A 262 6.92 31.65 5.27
CA ASP A 262 7.67 30.77 4.39
C ASP A 262 9.13 30.67 4.87
N PHE A 263 9.94 29.82 4.25
CA PHE A 263 11.35 29.67 4.64
C PHE A 263 12.21 30.92 4.34
N SER A 264 11.77 31.81 3.44
CA SER A 264 12.39 33.11 3.20
C SER A 264 12.09 34.12 4.32
N LYS A 265 11.15 33.80 5.23
CA LYS A 265 10.67 34.64 6.36
C LYS A 265 10.04 35.98 5.94
N LYS A 266 9.79 36.17 4.65
CA LYS A 266 9.21 37.42 4.12
C LYS A 266 7.68 37.37 4.14
N TYR A 267 7.08 36.29 3.65
CA TYR A 267 5.64 36.18 3.42
C TYR A 267 4.96 35.31 4.45
N SER A 268 3.77 35.73 4.88
CA SER A 268 2.91 34.91 5.75
C SER A 268 2.11 33.93 4.90
N LEU A 269 2.13 32.64 5.28
CA LEU A 269 1.45 31.57 4.55
C LEU A 269 -0.06 31.50 4.83
N ASN A 270 -0.56 32.19 5.86
CA ASN A 270 -1.96 32.20 6.28
C ASN A 270 -2.62 30.79 6.29
N LEU A 271 -1.92 29.83 6.91
CA LEU A 271 -2.35 28.43 6.94
C LEU A 271 -3.57 28.25 7.84
N ASN A 272 -4.54 27.46 7.37
CA ASN A 272 -5.69 27.04 8.17
C ASN A 272 -5.44 25.66 8.78
N ALA A 273 -5.76 25.53 10.09
CA ALA A 273 -5.72 24.24 10.77
C ALA A 273 -6.81 23.30 10.22
N LYS A 274 -6.42 22.09 9.85
CA LYS A 274 -7.35 21.04 9.40
C LYS A 274 -7.46 19.92 10.42
N TYR A 275 -6.38 19.56 11.08
CA TYR A 275 -6.29 18.41 11.98
C TYR A 275 -5.83 18.85 13.34
N LEU A 276 -6.40 18.27 14.39
CA LEU A 276 -5.98 18.42 15.77
C LEU A 276 -5.46 17.04 16.24
N ILE A 277 -4.16 16.95 16.49
CA ILE A 277 -3.53 15.73 16.97
C ILE A 277 -3.30 15.86 18.46
N ILE A 278 -3.90 14.98 19.24
CA ILE A 278 -3.88 15.00 20.69
C ILE A 278 -3.60 13.59 21.25
N PRO A 279 -3.04 13.49 22.45
CA PRO A 279 -3.02 12.22 23.20
C PRO A 279 -4.43 11.79 23.58
N SER A 280 -4.65 10.48 23.72
CA SER A 280 -5.93 9.89 24.14
C SER A 280 -6.45 10.44 25.47
N THR A 281 -5.58 10.87 26.37
CA THR A 281 -5.93 11.50 27.66
C THR A 281 -6.81 12.73 27.50
N TYR A 282 -6.70 13.45 26.39
CA TYR A 282 -7.44 14.69 26.15
C TYR A 282 -8.54 14.55 25.08
N GLU A 283 -8.87 13.34 24.67
CA GLU A 283 -9.81 13.07 23.58
C GLU A 283 -11.19 13.67 23.88
N THR A 284 -11.80 13.33 25.02
CA THR A 284 -13.11 13.84 25.43
C THR A 284 -13.13 15.37 25.57
N THR A 285 -12.05 15.94 26.16
CA THR A 285 -11.95 17.40 26.32
C THR A 285 -11.89 18.12 24.98
N ALA A 286 -11.14 17.56 24.03
CA ALA A 286 -11.02 18.14 22.70
C ALA A 286 -12.32 18.01 21.89
N GLU A 287 -13.03 16.87 21.99
CA GLU A 287 -14.34 16.72 21.35
C GLU A 287 -15.36 17.73 21.87
N GLN A 288 -15.45 17.90 23.19
CA GLN A 288 -16.33 18.88 23.80
C GLN A 288 -16.00 20.29 23.33
N LEU A 289 -14.69 20.63 23.30
CA LEU A 289 -14.21 21.91 22.82
C LEU A 289 -14.59 22.17 21.36
N LEU A 290 -14.37 21.19 20.48
CA LEU A 290 -14.70 21.32 19.06
C LEU A 290 -16.20 21.47 18.83
N ARG A 291 -17.03 20.72 19.56
CA ARG A 291 -18.51 20.84 19.49
C ARG A 291 -19.03 22.18 20.01
N SER A 292 -18.35 22.76 20.99
CA SER A 292 -18.73 24.09 21.53
C SER A 292 -18.37 25.27 20.63
N LEU A 293 -17.44 25.03 19.66
CA LEU A 293 -16.98 26.03 18.70
C LEU A 293 -17.63 25.90 17.32
N ALA A 294 -18.42 24.85 17.08
CA ALA A 294 -19.17 24.61 15.85
C ALA A 294 -20.57 25.23 15.95
#